data_509856c1b01f69d64dd9ac9e33803bab
#
_entry.id   509856c1b01f69d64dd9ac9e33803bab
#
_cell.length_a   1.000
_cell.length_b   1.000
_cell.length_c   1.000
_cell.angle_alpha   90.00
_cell.angle_beta   90.00
_cell.angle_gamma   90.00
#
_symmetry.space_group_name_H-M   'P 1'
#
loop_
_entity.id
_entity.type
_entity.pdbx_description
1 polymer ?
#
loop_
_entity_poly.entity_id
_entity_poly.type
_entity_poly.pdbx_seq_one_letter_code
_entity_poly.pdbx_strand_id
1 'polypeptide(L)'
;MIVQGDRTVLLEVDNPQYAEARDALARFAELEKSPEYVHTYRVSSLSLWNAAAAGLGAKAILGDLERFSKYPLPDNLRIDITESIGRYGRIRIVVVDGRMLVVSEDRTLVEELSRHKLFAPLILARLDVNTFEINPTHRGQVKRALIQIGYPAEDLAGYVDGQPLDVQLRHLTAQGLPFDLRAYQTDAADVYWAGGSAAGGS
;
A
#
# COMPACT_ATOMS: atom_id res chain seq x y z
N MET A 1 8.16 -9.70 21.66
CA MET A 1 7.21 -9.88 20.55
C MET A 1 6.98 -11.37 20.29
N ILE A 2 5.75 -11.77 19.93
CA ILE A 2 5.41 -13.15 19.54
C ILE A 2 4.80 -13.10 18.14
N VAL A 3 5.36 -13.89 17.23
CA VAL A 3 4.91 -13.98 15.84
C VAL A 3 4.19 -15.31 15.64
N GLN A 4 2.96 -15.27 15.15
CA GLN A 4 2.10 -16.44 14.96
C GLN A 4 2.04 -16.84 13.48
N GLY A 5 1.78 -18.12 13.22
CA GLY A 5 1.72 -18.66 11.86
C GLY A 5 0.54 -18.16 11.01
N ASP A 6 -0.46 -17.55 11.62
CA ASP A 6 -1.59 -16.89 10.96
C ASP A 6 -1.33 -15.43 10.56
N ARG A 7 -0.06 -14.98 10.63
CA ARG A 7 0.39 -13.61 10.36
C ARG A 7 -0.02 -12.57 11.42
N THR A 8 -0.43 -13.01 12.61
CA THR A 8 -0.66 -12.14 13.75
C THR A 8 0.64 -11.94 14.52
N VAL A 9 0.90 -10.71 14.94
CA VAL A 9 2.06 -10.35 15.76
C VAL A 9 1.57 -9.69 17.04
N LEU A 10 1.96 -10.24 18.18
CA LEU A 10 1.66 -9.71 19.51
C LEU A 10 2.90 -8.99 20.05
N LEU A 11 2.76 -7.71 20.38
CA LEU A 11 3.84 -6.88 20.91
C LEU A 11 3.48 -6.41 22.32
N GLU A 12 4.24 -6.87 23.31
CA GLU A 12 4.09 -6.48 24.72
C GLU A 12 4.59 -5.04 24.92
N VAL A 13 3.76 -4.18 25.53
CA VAL A 13 4.04 -2.75 25.73
C VAL A 13 5.20 -2.54 26.72
N ASP A 14 5.29 -3.38 27.76
CA ASP A 14 6.34 -3.29 28.79
C ASP A 14 7.71 -3.86 28.32
N ASN A 15 7.82 -4.33 27.07
CA ASN A 15 9.08 -4.84 26.54
C ASN A 15 10.07 -3.68 26.35
N PRO A 16 11.33 -3.79 26.83
CA PRO A 16 12.36 -2.75 26.65
C PRO A 16 12.59 -2.34 25.19
N GLN A 17 12.37 -3.25 24.25
CA GLN A 17 12.51 -3.02 22.81
C GLN A 17 11.17 -2.63 22.13
N TYR A 18 10.13 -2.29 22.90
CA TYR A 18 8.80 -2.00 22.36
C TYR A 18 8.83 -0.92 21.27
N ALA A 19 9.48 0.21 21.52
CA ALA A 19 9.51 1.32 20.58
C ALA A 19 10.17 0.93 19.24
N GLU A 20 11.33 0.26 19.30
CA GLU A 20 12.01 -0.20 18.08
C GLU A 20 11.21 -1.25 17.32
N ALA A 21 10.60 -2.21 18.02
CA ALA A 21 9.76 -3.25 17.41
C ALA A 21 8.50 -2.67 16.79
N ARG A 22 7.85 -1.70 17.45
CA ARG A 22 6.69 -0.96 16.94
C ARG A 22 7.04 -0.24 15.65
N ASP A 23 8.13 0.50 15.62
CA ASP A 23 8.56 1.29 14.48
C ASP A 23 8.96 0.38 13.30
N ALA A 24 9.56 -0.78 13.58
CA ALA A 24 9.82 -1.80 12.55
C ALA A 24 8.52 -2.37 11.97
N LEU A 25 7.56 -2.77 12.83
CA LEU A 25 6.26 -3.32 12.42
C LEU A 25 5.43 -2.31 11.59
N ALA A 26 5.45 -1.03 11.95
CA ALA A 26 4.72 0.01 11.24
C ALA A 26 5.05 0.10 9.74
N ARG A 27 6.20 -0.43 9.32
CA ARG A 27 6.65 -0.44 7.92
C ARG A 27 5.99 -1.52 7.06
N PHE A 28 5.48 -2.61 7.68
CA PHE A 28 4.97 -3.78 6.94
C PHE A 28 3.81 -4.51 7.62
N ALA A 29 3.26 -3.97 8.71
CA ALA A 29 2.14 -4.56 9.44
C ALA A 29 1.12 -3.49 9.83
N GLU A 30 -0.13 -3.90 9.97
CA GLU A 30 -1.24 -3.04 10.36
C GLU A 30 -1.56 -3.24 11.83
N LEU A 31 -1.71 -2.15 12.60
CA LEU A 31 -2.14 -2.21 13.99
C LEU A 31 -3.65 -2.49 14.04
N GLU A 32 -4.04 -3.69 14.51
CA GLU A 32 -5.45 -4.09 14.63
C GLU A 32 -6.05 -3.72 15.99
N LYS A 33 -5.25 -3.90 17.06
CA LYS A 33 -5.72 -3.66 18.43
C LYS A 33 -4.56 -3.11 19.27
N SER A 34 -4.87 -2.15 20.14
CA SER A 34 -3.88 -1.49 21.02
C SER A 34 -4.38 -1.40 22.48
N PRO A 35 -4.71 -2.53 23.15
CA PRO A 35 -5.00 -2.51 24.57
C PRO A 35 -3.74 -2.19 25.40
N GLU A 36 -3.91 -1.88 26.68
CA GLU A 36 -2.88 -1.34 27.57
C GLU A 36 -1.56 -2.14 27.60
N TYR A 37 -1.64 -3.49 27.54
CA TYR A 37 -0.47 -4.34 27.78
C TYR A 37 0.09 -5.03 26.53
N VAL A 38 -0.75 -5.31 25.51
CA VAL A 38 -0.34 -6.06 24.34
C VAL A 38 -0.98 -5.51 23.08
N HIS A 39 -0.18 -4.98 22.18
CA HIS A 39 -0.63 -4.55 20.86
C HIS A 39 -0.68 -5.72 19.87
N THR A 40 -1.71 -5.77 19.06
CA THR A 40 -1.90 -6.79 18.03
C THR A 40 -1.72 -6.17 16.65
N TYR A 41 -0.79 -6.72 15.89
CA TYR A 41 -0.54 -6.34 14.50
C TYR A 41 -0.89 -7.48 13.57
N ARG A 42 -1.25 -7.14 12.34
CA ARG A 42 -1.51 -8.07 11.24
C ARG A 42 -0.55 -7.80 10.09
N VAL A 43 0.16 -8.84 9.65
CA VAL A 43 0.97 -8.81 8.42
C VAL A 43 0.06 -9.25 7.27
N SER A 44 -0.65 -8.32 6.66
CA SER A 44 -1.55 -8.61 5.54
C SER A 44 -0.79 -8.65 4.21
N SER A 45 -1.38 -9.24 3.17
CA SER A 45 -0.78 -9.17 1.82
C SER A 45 -0.69 -7.72 1.35
N LEU A 46 -1.68 -6.89 1.69
CA LEU A 46 -1.69 -5.48 1.32
C LEU A 46 -0.56 -4.70 2.02
N SER A 47 -0.36 -4.92 3.34
CA SER A 47 0.72 -4.27 4.08
C SER A 47 2.10 -4.68 3.55
N LEU A 48 2.28 -5.94 3.16
CA LEU A 48 3.51 -6.42 2.52
C LEU A 48 3.74 -5.79 1.14
N TRP A 49 2.70 -5.63 0.33
CA TRP A 49 2.82 -4.97 -0.97
C TRP A 49 3.11 -3.48 -0.85
N ASN A 50 2.53 -2.80 0.13
CA ASN A 50 2.87 -1.42 0.45
C ASN A 50 4.33 -1.29 0.89
N ALA A 51 4.81 -2.24 1.71
CA ALA A 51 6.21 -2.30 2.11
C ALA A 51 7.14 -2.52 0.90
N ALA A 52 6.77 -3.45 -0.02
CA ALA A 52 7.51 -3.67 -1.26
C ALA A 52 7.55 -2.42 -2.15
N ALA A 53 6.42 -1.71 -2.27
CA ALA A 53 6.34 -0.43 -3.00
C ALA A 53 7.25 0.65 -2.40
N ALA A 54 7.46 0.62 -1.07
CA ALA A 54 8.39 1.49 -0.36
C ALA A 54 9.85 0.98 -0.41
N GLY A 55 10.13 -0.10 -1.18
CA GLY A 55 11.47 -0.66 -1.34
C GLY A 55 11.90 -1.65 -0.24
N LEU A 56 10.99 -2.09 0.63
CA LEU A 56 11.31 -3.04 1.70
C LEU A 56 11.19 -4.49 1.19
N GLY A 57 12.31 -5.19 1.12
CA GLY A 57 12.35 -6.58 0.67
C GLY A 57 12.06 -7.60 1.77
N ALA A 58 11.70 -8.84 1.37
CA ALA A 58 11.37 -9.93 2.29
C ALA A 58 12.48 -10.22 3.32
N LYS A 59 13.76 -10.16 2.91
CA LYS A 59 14.89 -10.37 3.81
C LYS A 59 14.92 -9.38 4.97
N ALA A 60 14.63 -8.11 4.72
CA ALA A 60 14.61 -7.08 5.76
C ALA A 60 13.44 -7.31 6.72
N ILE A 61 12.24 -7.59 6.19
CA ILE A 61 11.05 -7.90 6.99
C ILE A 61 11.28 -9.11 7.90
N LEU A 62 11.79 -10.20 7.33
CA LEU A 62 12.09 -11.41 8.09
C LEU A 62 13.17 -11.15 9.16
N GLY A 63 14.19 -10.36 8.83
CA GLY A 63 15.24 -9.97 9.78
C GLY A 63 14.69 -9.15 10.96
N ASP A 64 13.78 -8.20 10.70
CA ASP A 64 13.12 -7.44 11.77
C ASP A 64 12.25 -8.35 12.65
N LEU A 65 11.45 -9.24 12.03
CA LEU A 65 10.64 -10.20 12.78
C LEU A 65 11.50 -11.14 13.64
N GLU A 66 12.60 -11.67 13.11
CA GLU A 66 13.56 -12.52 13.84
C GLU A 66 14.23 -11.79 15.00
N ARG A 67 14.68 -10.56 14.76
CA ARG A 67 15.36 -9.72 15.76
C ARG A 67 14.52 -9.50 17.01
N PHE A 68 13.22 -9.26 16.83
CA PHE A 68 12.34 -8.90 17.95
C PHE A 68 11.48 -10.05 18.45
N SER A 69 11.45 -11.19 17.76
CA SER A 69 10.63 -12.34 18.16
C SER A 69 11.26 -13.10 19.33
N LYS A 70 10.41 -13.48 20.31
CA LYS A 70 10.79 -14.32 21.44
C LYS A 70 11.03 -15.78 21.03
N TYR A 71 10.41 -16.21 19.94
CA TYR A 71 10.44 -17.59 19.43
C TYR A 71 10.87 -17.62 17.97
N PRO A 72 11.37 -18.75 17.46
CA PRO A 72 11.65 -18.92 16.03
C PRO A 72 10.38 -18.61 15.19
N LEU A 73 10.59 -17.98 14.05
CA LEU A 73 9.47 -17.69 13.14
C LEU A 73 8.92 -19.00 12.55
N PRO A 74 7.58 -19.14 12.44
CA PRO A 74 6.97 -20.26 11.73
C PRO A 74 7.43 -20.35 10.26
N ASP A 75 7.77 -21.56 9.79
CA ASP A 75 8.29 -21.75 8.43
C ASP A 75 7.30 -21.33 7.35
N ASN A 76 6.00 -21.59 7.55
CA ASN A 76 4.97 -21.15 6.64
C ASN A 76 4.93 -19.63 6.48
N LEU A 77 5.18 -18.88 7.56
CA LEU A 77 5.21 -17.41 7.52
C LEU A 77 6.37 -16.90 6.68
N ARG A 78 7.54 -17.54 6.76
CA ARG A 78 8.72 -17.18 5.95
C ARG A 78 8.42 -17.32 4.46
N ILE A 79 7.81 -18.44 4.07
CA ILE A 79 7.39 -18.71 2.69
C ILE A 79 6.36 -17.67 2.25
N ASP A 80 5.32 -17.48 3.04
CA ASP A 80 4.23 -16.56 2.75
C ASP A 80 4.68 -15.10 2.55
N ILE A 81 5.57 -14.59 3.40
CA ILE A 81 6.13 -13.24 3.27
C ILE A 81 6.97 -13.14 1.99
N THR A 82 7.83 -14.14 1.74
CA THR A 82 8.69 -14.14 0.57
C THR A 82 7.91 -14.16 -0.73
N GLU A 83 6.87 -15.01 -0.80
CA GLU A 83 5.98 -15.08 -1.95
C GLU A 83 5.17 -13.79 -2.14
N SER A 84 4.59 -13.25 -1.05
CA SER A 84 3.78 -12.03 -1.12
C SER A 84 4.60 -10.86 -1.64
N ILE A 85 5.80 -10.63 -1.10
CA ILE A 85 6.72 -9.59 -1.57
C ILE A 85 7.12 -9.83 -3.02
N GLY A 86 7.42 -11.09 -3.40
CA GLY A 86 7.84 -11.45 -4.76
C GLY A 86 6.74 -11.31 -5.83
N ARG A 87 5.48 -11.11 -5.45
CA ARG A 87 4.37 -10.85 -6.39
C ARG A 87 4.27 -9.38 -6.80
N TYR A 88 4.76 -8.45 -5.95
CA TYR A 88 4.80 -7.04 -6.30
C TYR A 88 5.78 -6.77 -7.43
N GLY A 89 5.41 -5.91 -8.38
CA GLY A 89 6.25 -5.52 -9.51
C GLY A 89 6.31 -6.53 -10.68
N ARG A 90 5.69 -7.73 -10.56
CA ARG A 90 5.53 -8.63 -11.71
C ARG A 90 4.63 -8.07 -12.79
N ILE A 91 3.71 -7.19 -12.42
CA ILE A 91 2.83 -6.44 -13.30
C ILE A 91 3.16 -4.98 -13.13
N ARG A 92 3.36 -4.26 -14.23
CA ARG A 92 3.61 -2.83 -14.24
C ARG A 92 2.54 -2.10 -15.05
N ILE A 93 2.12 -0.93 -14.57
CA ILE A 93 1.28 -0.01 -15.32
C ILE A 93 2.18 1.14 -15.78
N VAL A 94 2.28 1.34 -17.07
CA VAL A 94 3.14 2.35 -17.69
C VAL A 94 2.36 3.18 -18.71
N VAL A 95 2.88 4.36 -19.04
CA VAL A 95 2.39 5.15 -20.18
C VAL A 95 3.48 5.20 -21.25
N VAL A 96 3.15 4.76 -22.46
CA VAL A 96 4.03 4.79 -23.63
C VAL A 96 3.24 5.39 -24.78
N ASP A 97 3.78 6.44 -25.40
CA ASP A 97 3.16 7.15 -26.54
C ASP A 97 1.70 7.58 -26.25
N GLY A 98 1.42 8.03 -25.02
CA GLY A 98 0.11 8.46 -24.58
C GLY A 98 -0.89 7.33 -24.31
N ARG A 99 -0.51 6.07 -24.46
CA ARG A 99 -1.33 4.87 -24.20
C ARG A 99 -0.99 4.30 -22.82
N MET A 100 -2.01 3.92 -22.05
CA MET A 100 -1.81 3.27 -20.76
C MET A 100 -1.76 1.76 -20.94
N LEU A 101 -0.67 1.17 -20.51
CA LEU A 101 -0.34 -0.22 -20.74
C LEU A 101 -0.16 -0.98 -19.42
N VAL A 102 -0.63 -2.22 -19.38
CA VAL A 102 -0.33 -3.21 -18.35
C VAL A 102 0.66 -4.21 -18.94
N VAL A 103 1.85 -4.30 -18.35
CA VAL A 103 2.97 -5.07 -18.86
C VAL A 103 3.43 -6.09 -17.82
N SER A 104 3.73 -7.31 -18.25
CA SER A 104 4.38 -8.33 -17.43
C SER A 104 5.36 -9.14 -18.27
N GLU A 105 6.51 -9.50 -17.69
CA GLU A 105 7.49 -10.40 -18.32
C GLU A 105 7.09 -11.88 -18.15
N ASP A 106 6.15 -12.17 -17.25
CA ASP A 106 5.61 -13.50 -16.98
C ASP A 106 4.46 -13.82 -17.93
N ARG A 107 4.76 -14.54 -19.03
CA ARG A 107 3.78 -14.93 -20.06
C ARG A 107 2.62 -15.77 -19.48
N THR A 108 2.91 -16.63 -18.51
CA THR A 108 1.87 -17.46 -17.88
C THR A 108 0.87 -16.59 -17.15
N LEU A 109 1.37 -15.60 -16.39
CA LEU A 109 0.55 -14.61 -15.70
C LEU A 109 -0.27 -13.78 -16.70
N VAL A 110 0.32 -13.35 -17.82
CA VAL A 110 -0.41 -12.60 -18.87
C VAL A 110 -1.56 -13.42 -19.44
N GLU A 111 -1.34 -14.71 -19.73
CA GLU A 111 -2.42 -15.60 -20.23
C GLU A 111 -3.51 -15.83 -19.16
N GLU A 112 -3.15 -15.98 -17.89
CA GLU A 112 -4.09 -16.08 -16.79
C GLU A 112 -4.96 -14.81 -16.68
N LEU A 113 -4.32 -13.63 -16.68
CA LEU A 113 -4.99 -12.34 -16.62
C LEU A 113 -5.95 -12.12 -17.79
N SER A 114 -5.55 -12.51 -19.01
CA SER A 114 -6.38 -12.35 -20.21
C SER A 114 -7.73 -13.07 -20.12
N ARG A 115 -7.81 -14.12 -19.30
CA ARG A 115 -9.01 -14.95 -19.10
C ARG A 115 -9.69 -14.70 -17.78
N HIS A 116 -9.07 -13.91 -16.88
CA HIS A 116 -9.59 -13.72 -15.54
C HIS A 116 -10.81 -12.79 -15.54
N LYS A 117 -11.92 -13.23 -14.96
CA LYS A 117 -13.23 -12.53 -14.97
C LYS A 117 -13.21 -11.07 -14.48
N LEU A 118 -12.27 -10.74 -13.57
CA LEU A 118 -12.15 -9.38 -13.02
C LEU A 118 -11.29 -8.47 -13.90
N PHE A 119 -10.36 -9.01 -14.66
CA PHE A 119 -9.39 -8.23 -15.43
C PHE A 119 -9.72 -8.19 -16.92
N ALA A 120 -10.13 -9.31 -17.52
CA ALA A 120 -10.44 -9.41 -18.95
C ALA A 120 -11.37 -8.31 -19.49
N PRO A 121 -12.46 -7.91 -18.78
CA PRO A 121 -13.35 -6.82 -19.24
C PRO A 121 -12.70 -5.43 -19.25
N LEU A 122 -11.54 -5.26 -18.61
CA LEU A 122 -10.82 -3.99 -18.52
C LEU A 122 -9.75 -3.83 -19.62
N ILE A 123 -9.50 -4.90 -20.39
CA ILE A 123 -8.57 -4.90 -21.52
C ILE A 123 -9.23 -4.20 -22.70
N LEU A 124 -8.58 -3.14 -23.20
CA LEU A 124 -9.00 -2.47 -24.42
C LEU A 124 -8.48 -3.20 -25.67
N ALA A 125 -7.20 -3.59 -25.63
CA ALA A 125 -6.54 -4.36 -26.67
C ALA A 125 -5.38 -5.18 -26.11
N ARG A 126 -5.08 -6.32 -26.73
CA ARG A 126 -3.82 -7.04 -26.50
C ARG A 126 -2.85 -6.63 -27.60
N LEU A 127 -1.73 -6.00 -27.22
CA LEU A 127 -0.76 -5.46 -28.17
C LEU A 127 0.29 -6.53 -28.58
N ASP A 128 0.69 -7.33 -27.61
CA ASP A 128 1.63 -8.43 -27.81
C ASP A 128 1.45 -9.52 -26.73
N VAL A 129 2.44 -10.43 -26.62
CA VAL A 129 2.40 -11.56 -25.65
C VAL A 129 2.53 -11.11 -24.20
N ASN A 130 3.00 -9.90 -23.94
CA ASN A 130 3.34 -9.37 -22.62
C ASN A 130 2.56 -8.12 -22.25
N THR A 131 1.74 -7.56 -23.18
CA THR A 131 1.21 -6.20 -23.03
C THR A 131 -0.27 -6.11 -23.36
N PHE A 132 -1.02 -5.51 -22.42
CA PHE A 132 -2.40 -5.09 -22.63
C PHE A 132 -2.50 -3.58 -22.63
N GLU A 133 -3.32 -3.02 -23.51
CA GLU A 133 -3.77 -1.65 -23.43
C GLU A 133 -5.03 -1.56 -22.59
N ILE A 134 -5.11 -0.57 -21.71
CA ILE A 134 -6.28 -0.30 -20.88
C ILE A 134 -6.76 1.14 -21.03
N ASN A 135 -8.02 1.39 -20.74
CA ASN A 135 -8.53 2.75 -20.70
C ASN A 135 -7.97 3.47 -19.47
N PRO A 136 -7.32 4.67 -19.62
CA PRO A 136 -6.78 5.44 -18.50
C PRO A 136 -7.83 5.73 -17.41
N THR A 137 -9.09 5.90 -17.75
CA THR A 137 -10.19 6.12 -16.78
C THR A 137 -10.45 4.90 -15.90
N HIS A 138 -10.05 3.70 -16.33
CA HIS A 138 -10.20 2.45 -15.59
C HIS A 138 -8.97 2.09 -14.75
N ARG A 139 -7.91 2.93 -14.69
CA ARG A 139 -6.69 2.68 -13.93
C ARG A 139 -6.95 2.17 -12.51
N GLY A 140 -7.86 2.82 -11.77
CA GLY A 140 -8.22 2.42 -10.41
C GLY A 140 -8.92 1.06 -10.35
N GLN A 141 -9.78 0.75 -11.33
CA GLN A 141 -10.47 -0.55 -11.42
C GLN A 141 -9.47 -1.67 -11.74
N VAL A 142 -8.53 -1.42 -12.65
CA VAL A 142 -7.44 -2.35 -13.01
C VAL A 142 -6.59 -2.66 -11.77
N LYS A 143 -6.13 -1.65 -11.03
CA LYS A 143 -5.36 -1.86 -9.79
C LYS A 143 -6.13 -2.68 -8.77
N ARG A 144 -7.41 -2.40 -8.57
CA ARG A 144 -8.27 -3.17 -7.65
C ARG A 144 -8.42 -4.62 -8.10
N ALA A 145 -8.66 -4.86 -9.38
CA ALA A 145 -8.77 -6.21 -9.94
C ALA A 145 -7.48 -7.01 -9.71
N LEU A 146 -6.33 -6.40 -10.01
CA LEU A 146 -5.02 -7.04 -9.82
C LEU A 146 -4.71 -7.36 -8.35
N ILE A 147 -5.08 -6.46 -7.42
CA ILE A 147 -4.98 -6.73 -5.97
C ILE A 147 -5.86 -7.93 -5.58
N GLN A 148 -7.10 -8.00 -6.07
CA GLN A 148 -8.01 -9.13 -5.78
C GLN A 148 -7.53 -10.45 -6.39
N ILE A 149 -6.84 -10.42 -7.51
CA ILE A 149 -6.21 -11.59 -8.14
C ILE A 149 -4.94 -12.02 -7.35
N GLY A 150 -4.36 -11.13 -6.55
CA GLY A 150 -3.17 -11.40 -5.74
C GLY A 150 -1.84 -11.00 -6.42
N TYR A 151 -1.90 -10.19 -7.46
CA TYR A 151 -0.74 -9.64 -8.17
C TYR A 151 -0.88 -8.11 -8.29
N PRO A 152 -0.52 -7.35 -7.25
CA PRO A 152 -0.59 -5.90 -7.29
C PRO A 152 0.37 -5.35 -8.34
N ALA A 153 -0.11 -4.37 -9.10
CA ALA A 153 0.71 -3.71 -10.10
C ALA A 153 1.61 -2.64 -9.48
N GLU A 154 2.85 -2.58 -9.92
CA GLU A 154 3.70 -1.42 -9.77
C GLU A 154 3.24 -0.32 -10.75
N ASP A 155 2.82 0.80 -10.22
CA ASP A 155 2.19 1.85 -11.01
C ASP A 155 3.21 2.95 -11.34
N LEU A 156 3.77 2.86 -12.53
CA LEU A 156 4.78 3.77 -13.08
C LEU A 156 4.19 4.81 -14.05
N ALA A 157 2.85 4.83 -14.20
CA ALA A 157 2.19 5.73 -15.14
C ALA A 157 2.24 7.22 -14.73
N GLY A 158 2.70 7.51 -13.51
CA GLY A 158 2.71 8.87 -12.95
C GLY A 158 1.31 9.40 -12.68
N TYR A 159 1.24 10.67 -12.30
CA TYR A 159 0.01 11.43 -12.15
C TYR A 159 0.07 12.62 -13.09
N VAL A 160 -1.06 12.95 -13.70
CA VAL A 160 -1.24 14.21 -14.41
C VAL A 160 -1.88 15.16 -13.43
N ASP A 161 -1.37 16.38 -13.34
CA ASP A 161 -1.96 17.40 -12.49
C ASP A 161 -3.42 17.62 -12.90
N GLY A 162 -4.30 17.56 -11.90
CA GLY A 162 -5.71 17.87 -12.10
C GLY A 162 -5.91 19.34 -12.36
N GLN A 163 -7.10 19.71 -12.83
CA GLN A 163 -7.48 21.12 -12.88
C GLN A 163 -7.51 21.69 -11.45
N PRO A 164 -7.02 22.93 -11.23
CA PRO A 164 -7.15 23.59 -9.95
C PRO A 164 -8.61 23.62 -9.50
N LEU A 165 -8.91 23.13 -8.33
CA LEU A 165 -10.20 23.25 -7.69
C LEU A 165 -10.10 24.26 -6.56
N ASP A 166 -10.73 25.41 -6.71
CA ASP A 166 -10.79 26.42 -5.65
C ASP A 166 -11.80 25.97 -4.58
N VAL A 167 -11.28 25.37 -3.52
CA VAL A 167 -12.05 24.93 -2.37
C VAL A 167 -11.89 25.91 -1.23
N GLN A 168 -12.96 26.62 -0.90
CA GLN A 168 -12.97 27.54 0.23
C GLN A 168 -13.77 26.93 1.40
N LEU A 169 -13.21 27.01 2.60
CA LEU A 169 -13.93 26.65 3.80
C LEU A 169 -15.04 27.69 4.08
N ARG A 170 -16.19 27.19 4.50
CA ARG A 170 -17.26 28.09 4.96
C ARG A 170 -16.88 28.69 6.30
N HIS A 171 -17.04 30.01 6.43
CA HIS A 171 -16.85 30.72 7.70
C HIS A 171 -18.10 30.75 8.57
N LEU A 172 -19.22 30.23 8.06
CA LEU A 172 -20.49 30.15 8.77
C LEU A 172 -21.08 28.75 8.66
N THR A 173 -21.68 28.26 9.74
CA THR A 173 -22.50 27.05 9.73
C THR A 173 -23.78 27.26 8.92
N ALA A 174 -24.55 26.20 8.65
CA ALA A 174 -25.87 26.29 8.02
C ALA A 174 -26.86 27.14 8.85
N GLN A 175 -26.61 27.33 10.14
CA GLN A 175 -27.41 28.14 11.07
C GLN A 175 -26.89 29.58 11.22
N GLY A 176 -25.89 29.99 10.42
CA GLY A 176 -25.34 31.34 10.44
C GLY A 176 -24.38 31.64 11.61
N LEU A 177 -23.94 30.62 12.37
CA LEU A 177 -22.98 30.77 13.43
C LEU A 177 -21.54 30.74 12.87
N PRO A 178 -20.59 31.49 13.47
CA PRO A 178 -19.19 31.45 13.06
C PRO A 178 -18.63 30.01 13.09
N PHE A 179 -17.91 29.65 12.05
CA PHE A 179 -17.25 28.36 11.91
C PHE A 179 -15.81 28.59 11.47
N ASP A 180 -14.91 28.60 12.46
CA ASP A 180 -13.47 28.75 12.23
C ASP A 180 -12.75 27.46 12.61
N LEU A 181 -11.62 27.20 11.95
CA LEU A 181 -10.73 26.13 12.33
C LEU A 181 -10.19 26.38 13.75
N ARG A 182 -10.08 25.34 14.55
CA ARG A 182 -9.39 25.40 15.83
C ARG A 182 -7.89 25.53 15.59
N ALA A 183 -7.17 26.18 16.51
CA ALA A 183 -5.73 26.44 16.37
C ALA A 183 -4.94 25.19 15.96
N TYR A 184 -5.16 24.05 16.63
CA TYR A 184 -4.47 22.80 16.26
C TYR A 184 -4.81 22.25 14.86
N GLN A 185 -5.99 22.59 14.31
CA GLN A 185 -6.38 22.19 12.95
C GLN A 185 -5.66 23.10 11.92
N THR A 186 -5.54 24.38 12.22
CA THR A 186 -4.76 25.32 11.42
C THR A 186 -3.29 24.92 11.41
N ASP A 187 -2.70 24.67 12.59
CA ASP A 187 -1.31 24.24 12.72
C ASP A 187 -1.04 22.94 11.94
N ALA A 188 -1.93 21.94 12.04
CA ALA A 188 -1.80 20.69 11.29
C ALA A 188 -1.90 20.91 9.77
N ALA A 189 -2.82 21.76 9.33
CA ALA A 189 -2.98 22.07 7.90
C ALA A 189 -1.76 22.80 7.36
N ASP A 190 -1.20 23.75 8.12
CA ASP A 190 -0.01 24.52 7.75
C ASP A 190 1.23 23.64 7.64
N VAL A 191 1.42 22.70 8.59
CA VAL A 191 2.51 21.72 8.54
C VAL A 191 2.36 20.79 7.32
N TYR A 192 1.14 20.30 7.06
CA TYR A 192 0.88 19.43 5.90
C TYR A 192 1.08 20.16 4.58
N TRP A 193 0.57 21.39 4.48
CA TRP A 193 0.63 22.17 3.24
C TRP A 193 2.01 22.78 2.98
N ALA A 194 2.73 23.21 4.02
CA ALA A 194 4.07 23.86 3.96
C ALA A 194 4.24 24.81 2.77
N GLY A 195 3.23 25.63 2.47
CA GLY A 195 3.21 26.52 1.33
C GLY A 195 3.09 25.84 -0.03
N GLY A 196 2.58 24.59 -0.07
CA GLY A 196 2.46 23.79 -1.31
C GLY A 196 3.77 23.20 -1.80
N SER A 197 4.81 23.20 -0.96
CA SER A 197 6.11 22.62 -1.31
C SER A 197 6.13 21.10 -1.07
N ALA A 198 6.99 20.39 -1.84
CA ALA A 198 7.20 18.94 -1.66
C ALA A 198 7.83 18.57 -0.28
N ALA A 199 8.21 19.56 0.53
CA ALA A 199 8.72 19.38 1.89
C ALA A 199 7.60 19.32 2.95
N GLY A 200 6.36 19.65 2.59
CA GLY A 200 5.19 19.51 3.43
C GLY A 200 4.56 18.14 3.19
N GLY A 201 4.68 17.26 4.11
CA GLY A 201 4.07 15.96 4.02
C GLY A 201 5.09 14.84 4.18
N SER A 202 5.55 14.65 5.36
CA SER A 202 6.16 13.41 5.84
C SER A 202 5.15 12.70 6.76
#